data_ce0d19fb17e8d166d2708c83b56eaaab
#
_entry.id   ce0d19fb17e8d166d2708c83b56eaaab
#
_cell.length_a   1.000
_cell.length_b   1.000
_cell.length_c   1.000
_cell.angle_alpha   90.00
_cell.angle_beta   90.00
_cell.angle_gamma   90.00
#
_symmetry.space_group_name_H-M   'P 1'
#
loop_
_entity.id
_entity.type
_entity.pdbx_description
1 polymer ?
#
loop_
_entity_poly.entity_id
_entity_poly.type
_entity_poly.pdbx_seq_one_letter_code
_entity_poly.pdbx_strand_id
1 'polypeptide(L)'
;YTPQQISSILSSIVILDSQDPTTGKKKKLERVFDMTCGSGSLLLNVRKQMKESGGTIGKIYGQEKNITTYNLCRMNMLLHGMKDSEVEIFHGDSLLNDWELLRETNPAKQIKFDGIVANPPFSLRWEPNEAMGEDFRFKNYGLAPKSAADFAFLLHGFHFLSQEGTMAIILPHGVLFRGGAEEKIRTKLLKDGHIDTVIGLPSNLF
;
A
#
# COMPACT_ATOMS: atom_id res chain seq x y z
N TYR A 1 -5.40 -12.87 -3.93
CA TYR A 1 -4.46 -13.86 -3.33
C TYR A 1 -3.03 -13.35 -3.49
N THR A 2 -2.24 -13.43 -2.44
CA THR A 2 -0.80 -13.12 -2.46
C THR A 2 -0.03 -14.37 -2.04
N PRO A 3 0.83 -14.92 -2.89
CA PRO A 3 1.68 -16.07 -2.51
C PRO A 3 2.49 -15.74 -1.25
N GLN A 4 2.67 -16.74 -0.38
CA GLN A 4 3.31 -16.54 0.92
C GLN A 4 4.75 -16.01 0.80
N GLN A 5 5.50 -16.49 -0.19
CA GLN A 5 6.87 -16.06 -0.45
C GLN A 5 6.91 -14.55 -0.81
N ILE A 6 5.98 -14.12 -1.65
CA ILE A 6 5.86 -12.71 -2.06
C ILE A 6 5.44 -11.85 -0.87
N SER A 7 4.46 -12.31 -0.10
CA SER A 7 4.05 -11.65 1.13
C SER A 7 5.23 -11.48 2.10
N SER A 8 6.09 -12.49 2.21
CA SER A 8 7.31 -12.42 3.04
C SER A 8 8.29 -11.38 2.54
N ILE A 9 8.50 -11.28 1.21
CA ILE A 9 9.41 -10.28 0.62
C ILE A 9 8.89 -8.87 0.89
N LEU A 10 7.61 -8.59 0.59
CA LEU A 10 7.02 -7.26 0.83
C LEU A 10 7.11 -6.86 2.30
N SER A 11 6.78 -7.78 3.19
CA SER A 11 6.85 -7.55 4.63
C SER A 11 8.28 -7.25 5.08
N SER A 12 9.25 -8.02 4.59
CA SER A 12 10.66 -7.83 4.93
C SER A 12 11.18 -6.46 4.49
N ILE A 13 10.81 -5.99 3.29
CA ILE A 13 11.22 -4.67 2.77
C ILE A 13 10.73 -3.56 3.70
N VAL A 14 9.44 -3.56 4.04
CA VAL A 14 8.85 -2.54 4.92
C VAL A 14 9.45 -2.56 6.34
N ILE A 15 9.83 -3.74 6.83
CA ILE A 15 10.40 -3.91 8.16
C ILE A 15 11.89 -3.54 8.19
N LEU A 16 12.63 -3.72 7.09
CA LEU A 16 14.07 -3.41 7.05
C LEU A 16 14.35 -1.97 7.44
N ASP A 17 13.62 -1.02 6.88
CA ASP A 17 13.79 0.41 7.17
C ASP A 17 13.35 0.80 8.59
N SER A 18 12.66 -0.09 9.29
CA SER A 18 12.32 0.13 10.69
C SER A 18 13.48 -0.14 11.66
N GLN A 19 14.68 -0.54 11.20
CA GLN A 19 15.84 -0.73 12.05
C GLN A 19 16.54 0.60 12.36
N ASP A 20 16.91 0.77 13.63
CA ASP A 20 17.83 1.84 14.04
C ASP A 20 19.23 1.50 13.52
N PRO A 21 19.83 2.35 12.67
CA PRO A 21 21.13 2.06 12.06
C PRO A 21 22.28 2.00 13.08
N THR A 22 22.11 2.60 14.26
CA THR A 22 23.12 2.65 15.31
C THR A 22 23.06 1.48 16.24
N THR A 23 21.85 1.07 16.64
CA THR A 23 21.64 0.03 17.65
C THR A 23 21.22 -1.32 17.07
N GLY A 24 20.84 -1.36 15.80
CA GLY A 24 20.26 -2.52 15.13
C GLY A 24 18.89 -2.94 15.68
N LYS A 25 18.35 -2.22 16.67
CA LYS A 25 17.04 -2.51 17.24
C LYS A 25 15.94 -2.08 16.29
N LYS A 26 14.91 -2.90 16.19
CA LYS A 26 13.71 -2.56 15.40
C LYS A 26 13.00 -1.37 16.03
N LYS A 27 12.72 -0.34 15.20
CA LYS A 27 11.84 0.76 15.58
C LYS A 27 10.39 0.28 15.60
N LYS A 28 9.55 1.02 16.27
CA LYS A 28 8.11 0.87 16.16
C LYS A 28 7.63 1.43 14.82
N LEU A 29 6.79 0.70 14.10
CA LEU A 29 5.95 1.24 13.03
C LEU A 29 4.63 1.70 13.66
N GLU A 30 4.36 3.01 13.65
CA GLU A 30 3.14 3.53 14.27
C GLU A 30 1.90 3.11 13.50
N ARG A 31 1.97 3.15 12.15
CA ARG A 31 0.86 2.81 11.26
C ARG A 31 1.33 2.04 10.05
N VAL A 32 0.67 0.92 9.79
CA VAL A 32 0.87 0.10 8.59
C VAL A 32 -0.44 0.03 7.81
N PHE A 33 -0.37 0.13 6.49
CA PHE A 33 -1.55 0.19 5.63
C PHE A 33 -1.43 -0.74 4.42
N ASP A 34 -2.55 -1.36 4.08
CA ASP A 34 -2.76 -2.06 2.81
C ASP A 34 -4.08 -1.57 2.18
N MET A 35 -3.97 -0.87 1.06
CA MET A 35 -5.12 -0.27 0.36
C MET A 35 -5.98 -1.28 -0.42
N THR A 36 -5.53 -2.52 -0.54
CA THR A 36 -6.21 -3.62 -1.23
C THR A 36 -6.04 -4.92 -0.44
N CYS A 37 -6.37 -4.85 0.86
CA CYS A 37 -5.91 -5.83 1.84
C CYS A 37 -6.44 -7.26 1.63
N GLY A 38 -7.44 -7.44 0.78
CA GLY A 38 -7.99 -8.76 0.52
C GLY A 38 -8.43 -9.45 1.81
N SER A 39 -7.96 -10.67 2.04
CA SER A 39 -8.19 -11.41 3.28
C SER A 39 -7.34 -10.95 4.48
N GLY A 40 -6.48 -9.94 4.30
CA GLY A 40 -5.59 -9.41 5.34
C GLY A 40 -4.32 -10.22 5.57
N SER A 41 -4.04 -11.24 4.77
CA SER A 41 -2.90 -12.13 4.96
C SER A 41 -1.55 -11.41 4.87
N LEU A 42 -1.42 -10.42 3.99
CA LEU A 42 -0.21 -9.61 3.85
C LEU A 42 0.05 -8.76 5.12
N LEU A 43 -0.98 -8.09 5.64
CA LEU A 43 -0.90 -7.32 6.89
C LEU A 43 -0.55 -8.20 8.09
N LEU A 44 -1.15 -9.39 8.18
CA LEU A 44 -0.84 -10.36 9.24
C LEU A 44 0.62 -10.84 9.15
N ASN A 45 1.15 -10.98 7.95
CA ASN A 45 2.54 -11.36 7.75
C ASN A 45 3.51 -10.24 8.17
N VAL A 46 3.20 -8.99 7.87
CA VAL A 46 3.96 -7.83 8.38
C VAL A 46 4.00 -7.85 9.92
N ARG A 47 2.83 -8.03 10.55
CA ARG A 47 2.72 -8.11 12.01
C ARG A 47 3.57 -9.25 12.58
N LYS A 48 3.48 -10.44 11.98
CA LYS A 48 4.24 -11.61 12.39
C LYS A 48 5.74 -11.36 12.32
N GLN A 49 6.25 -10.93 11.18
CA GLN A 49 7.68 -10.70 10.97
C GLN A 49 8.19 -9.56 11.86
N MET A 50 7.40 -8.51 12.06
CA MET A 50 7.76 -7.42 12.97
C MET A 50 7.94 -7.92 14.40
N LYS A 51 7.01 -8.74 14.89
CA LYS A 51 7.08 -9.37 16.21
C LYS A 51 8.29 -10.31 16.34
N GLU A 52 8.54 -11.15 15.33
CA GLU A 52 9.68 -12.08 15.30
C GLU A 52 11.02 -11.33 15.32
N SER A 53 11.08 -10.15 14.77
CA SER A 53 12.27 -9.29 14.78
C SER A 53 12.40 -8.42 16.05
N GLY A 54 11.50 -8.56 17.01
CA GLY A 54 11.52 -7.81 18.27
C GLY A 54 10.96 -6.37 18.16
N GLY A 55 10.32 -6.03 17.04
CA GLY A 55 9.65 -4.75 16.83
C GLY A 55 8.18 -4.76 17.21
N THR A 56 7.54 -3.61 17.11
CA THR A 56 6.12 -3.43 17.40
C THR A 56 5.42 -2.59 16.32
N ILE A 57 4.11 -2.80 16.16
CA ILE A 57 3.26 -1.98 15.29
C ILE A 57 2.19 -1.32 16.18
N GLY A 58 1.97 -0.02 15.98
CA GLY A 58 0.94 0.72 16.71
C GLY A 58 -0.45 0.31 16.28
N LYS A 59 -0.80 0.53 15.01
CA LYS A 59 -2.08 0.12 14.45
C LYS A 59 -1.96 -0.28 12.97
N ILE A 60 -2.74 -1.25 12.58
CA ILE A 60 -2.83 -1.76 11.20
C ILE A 60 -4.12 -1.26 10.57
N TYR A 61 -4.01 -0.80 9.34
CA TYR A 61 -5.13 -0.30 8.54
C TYR A 61 -5.24 -1.08 7.24
N GLY A 62 -6.45 -1.41 6.85
CA GLY A 62 -6.71 -2.08 5.60
C GLY A 62 -7.95 -1.53 4.91
N GLN A 63 -7.96 -1.54 3.59
CA GLN A 63 -9.14 -1.20 2.79
C GLN A 63 -9.43 -2.31 1.80
N GLU A 64 -10.70 -2.70 1.67
CA GLU A 64 -11.14 -3.74 0.75
C GLU A 64 -12.50 -3.38 0.15
N LYS A 65 -12.59 -3.43 -1.17
CA LYS A 65 -13.79 -3.06 -1.92
C LYS A 65 -14.86 -4.15 -1.89
N ASN A 66 -14.44 -5.41 -1.94
CA ASN A 66 -15.38 -6.55 -1.95
C ASN A 66 -15.86 -6.85 -0.54
N ILE A 67 -17.18 -6.77 -0.32
CA ILE A 67 -17.79 -6.97 1.01
C ILE A 67 -17.50 -8.36 1.60
N THR A 68 -17.53 -9.41 0.78
CA THR A 68 -17.25 -10.76 1.25
C THR A 68 -15.81 -10.90 1.72
N THR A 69 -14.88 -10.38 0.93
CA THR A 69 -13.45 -10.40 1.24
C THR A 69 -13.14 -9.50 2.43
N TYR A 70 -13.80 -8.35 2.54
CA TYR A 70 -13.72 -7.47 3.71
C TYR A 70 -14.13 -8.19 5.00
N ASN A 71 -15.27 -8.91 4.98
CA ASN A 71 -15.72 -9.70 6.12
C ASN A 71 -14.74 -10.83 6.47
N LEU A 72 -14.17 -11.48 5.46
CA LEU A 72 -13.13 -12.49 5.64
C LEU A 72 -11.88 -11.89 6.30
N CYS A 73 -11.45 -10.71 5.87
CA CYS A 73 -10.33 -9.99 6.47
C CYS A 73 -10.56 -9.75 7.96
N ARG A 74 -11.71 -9.19 8.32
CA ARG A 74 -12.06 -8.95 9.72
C ARG A 74 -12.06 -10.23 10.56
N MET A 75 -12.64 -11.31 10.05
CA MET A 75 -12.58 -12.62 10.70
C MET A 75 -11.14 -13.09 10.92
N ASN A 76 -10.30 -12.97 9.89
CA ASN A 76 -8.88 -13.35 9.99
C ASN A 76 -8.16 -12.54 11.07
N MET A 77 -8.39 -11.23 11.14
CA MET A 77 -7.79 -10.40 12.19
C MET A 77 -8.17 -10.87 13.59
N LEU A 78 -9.46 -11.16 13.81
CA LEU A 78 -9.96 -11.70 15.09
C LEU A 78 -9.36 -13.07 15.42
N LEU A 79 -9.33 -14.00 14.46
CA LEU A 79 -8.75 -15.34 14.66
C LEU A 79 -7.26 -15.30 14.97
N HIS A 80 -6.54 -14.27 14.51
CA HIS A 80 -5.13 -14.05 14.87
C HIS A 80 -4.95 -13.21 16.15
N GLY A 81 -6.01 -13.03 16.92
CA GLY A 81 -5.98 -12.41 18.24
C GLY A 81 -5.74 -10.88 18.20
N MET A 82 -6.08 -10.22 17.09
CA MET A 82 -5.99 -8.76 17.03
C MET A 82 -7.17 -8.11 17.75
N LYS A 83 -6.87 -7.07 18.53
CA LYS A 83 -7.89 -6.25 19.19
C LYS A 83 -8.36 -5.12 18.27
N ASP A 84 -9.55 -4.63 18.48
CA ASP A 84 -10.10 -3.48 17.72
C ASP A 84 -9.22 -2.23 17.80
N SER A 85 -8.47 -2.06 18.89
CA SER A 85 -7.51 -0.97 19.04
C SER A 85 -6.25 -1.12 18.17
N GLU A 86 -5.97 -2.33 17.69
CA GLU A 86 -4.76 -2.68 16.92
C GLU A 86 -5.01 -2.72 15.42
N VAL A 87 -6.28 -2.76 14.99
CA VAL A 87 -6.64 -2.93 13.57
C VAL A 87 -7.88 -2.14 13.20
N GLU A 88 -7.88 -1.58 12.00
CA GLU A 88 -9.04 -0.92 11.39
C GLU A 88 -9.14 -1.32 9.93
N ILE A 89 -10.19 -2.04 9.58
CA ILE A 89 -10.47 -2.46 8.21
C ILE A 89 -11.70 -1.72 7.72
N PHE A 90 -11.57 -1.04 6.59
CA PHE A 90 -12.63 -0.28 5.97
C PHE A 90 -13.15 -0.97 4.71
N HIS A 91 -14.48 -1.03 4.56
CA HIS A 91 -15.12 -1.49 3.34
C HIS A 91 -15.30 -0.32 2.38
N GLY A 92 -14.50 -0.25 1.33
CA GLY A 92 -14.57 0.84 0.37
C GLY A 92 -13.57 0.73 -0.77
N ASP A 93 -13.67 1.67 -1.72
CA ASP A 93 -12.85 1.73 -2.92
C ASP A 93 -11.71 2.74 -2.77
N SER A 94 -10.48 2.25 -2.70
CA SER A 94 -9.28 3.08 -2.58
C SER A 94 -9.10 4.07 -3.73
N LEU A 95 -9.53 3.70 -4.94
CA LEU A 95 -9.44 4.60 -6.09
C LEU A 95 -10.40 5.79 -5.97
N LEU A 96 -11.57 5.59 -5.36
CA LEU A 96 -12.54 6.65 -5.08
C LEU A 96 -12.19 7.48 -3.84
N ASN A 97 -11.28 6.99 -2.99
CA ASN A 97 -10.93 7.60 -1.71
C ASN A 97 -12.16 7.85 -0.83
N ASP A 98 -12.99 6.83 -0.69
CA ASP A 98 -14.28 6.90 0.02
C ASP A 98 -14.17 6.72 1.53
N TRP A 99 -12.97 6.42 2.05
CA TRP A 99 -12.74 6.34 3.49
C TRP A 99 -12.57 7.72 4.11
N GLU A 100 -13.48 8.10 5.00
CA GLU A 100 -13.47 9.40 5.69
C GLU A 100 -12.12 9.74 6.33
N LEU A 101 -11.49 8.76 6.98
CA LEU A 101 -10.17 8.89 7.60
C LEU A 101 -9.10 9.42 6.62
N LEU A 102 -9.18 9.06 5.34
CA LEU A 102 -8.22 9.44 4.30
C LEU A 102 -8.59 10.73 3.56
N ARG A 103 -9.75 11.33 3.87
CA ARG A 103 -10.28 12.50 3.16
C ARG A 103 -9.88 13.83 3.78
N GLU A 104 -9.14 13.83 4.88
CA GLU A 104 -8.64 15.05 5.50
C GLU A 104 -7.78 15.84 4.51
N THR A 105 -8.15 17.08 4.27
CA THR A 105 -7.48 17.96 3.31
C THR A 105 -6.40 18.84 3.94
N ASN A 106 -6.44 19.02 5.28
CA ASN A 106 -5.41 19.74 6.00
C ASN A 106 -4.15 18.87 6.13
N PRO A 107 -3.04 19.22 5.47
CA PRO A 107 -1.81 18.41 5.50
C PRO A 107 -1.30 18.11 6.91
N ALA A 108 -1.51 19.03 7.86
CA ALA A 108 -1.06 18.85 9.24
C ALA A 108 -1.89 17.84 10.05
N LYS A 109 -3.09 17.53 9.57
CA LYS A 109 -4.01 16.56 10.20
C LYS A 109 -4.15 15.28 9.41
N GLN A 110 -3.66 15.26 8.16
CA GLN A 110 -3.78 14.11 7.29
C GLN A 110 -3.03 12.91 7.87
N ILE A 111 -3.70 11.76 7.92
CA ILE A 111 -3.06 10.52 8.34
C ILE A 111 -1.96 10.12 7.36
N LYS A 112 -0.84 9.68 7.88
CA LYS A 112 0.27 9.10 7.12
C LYS A 112 0.67 7.76 7.71
N PHE A 113 1.21 6.90 6.87
CA PHE A 113 1.60 5.54 7.22
C PHE A 113 3.11 5.36 7.10
N ASP A 114 3.70 4.67 8.07
CA ASP A 114 5.14 4.39 8.10
C ASP A 114 5.51 3.19 7.23
N GLY A 115 4.58 2.27 7.08
CA GLY A 115 4.72 1.11 6.23
C GLY A 115 3.47 0.91 5.37
N ILE A 116 3.66 0.77 4.07
CA ILE A 116 2.59 0.43 3.13
C ILE A 116 2.98 -0.83 2.37
N VAL A 117 2.10 -1.81 2.38
CA VAL A 117 2.24 -3.03 1.57
C VAL A 117 0.99 -3.18 0.72
N ALA A 118 1.14 -3.58 -0.53
CA ALA A 118 -0.02 -3.80 -1.38
C ALA A 118 0.24 -4.81 -2.50
N ASN A 119 -0.78 -5.60 -2.78
CA ASN A 119 -0.90 -6.40 -3.99
C ASN A 119 -2.24 -6.05 -4.67
N PRO A 120 -2.31 -4.91 -5.37
CA PRO A 120 -3.53 -4.48 -6.02
C PRO A 120 -3.87 -5.36 -7.23
N PRO A 121 -5.14 -5.36 -7.69
CA PRO A 121 -5.53 -6.08 -8.90
C PRO A 121 -4.78 -5.53 -10.11
N PHE A 122 -4.10 -6.42 -10.87
CA PHE A 122 -3.27 -6.05 -12.01
C PHE A 122 -4.10 -5.56 -13.18
N SER A 123 -3.68 -4.46 -13.78
CA SER A 123 -4.28 -3.89 -14.99
C SER A 123 -5.80 -3.71 -14.89
N LEU A 124 -6.28 -3.35 -13.71
CA LEU A 124 -7.69 -3.11 -13.47
C LEU A 124 -8.19 -1.94 -14.33
N ARG A 125 -9.24 -2.15 -15.12
CA ARG A 125 -9.95 -1.05 -15.76
C ARG A 125 -10.68 -0.22 -14.72
N TRP A 126 -10.60 1.10 -14.85
CA TRP A 126 -11.23 2.03 -13.94
C TRP A 126 -11.75 3.27 -14.69
N GLU A 127 -12.62 4.02 -14.05
CA GLU A 127 -13.27 5.20 -14.63
C GLU A 127 -12.90 6.45 -13.81
N PRO A 128 -11.72 7.06 -14.08
CA PRO A 128 -11.38 8.33 -13.44
C PRO A 128 -12.34 9.40 -13.97
N ASN A 129 -12.91 10.18 -13.05
CA ASN A 129 -13.66 11.38 -13.43
C ASN A 129 -12.71 12.59 -13.57
N GLU A 130 -13.19 13.67 -14.20
CA GLU A 130 -12.38 14.86 -14.43
C GLU A 130 -11.88 15.52 -13.13
N ALA A 131 -12.68 15.47 -12.06
CA ALA A 131 -12.30 16.03 -10.76
C ALA A 131 -11.11 15.29 -10.13
N MET A 132 -10.85 14.03 -10.49
CA MET A 132 -9.67 13.30 -10.01
C MET A 132 -8.36 13.88 -10.52
N GLY A 133 -8.37 14.67 -11.61
CA GLY A 133 -7.18 15.39 -12.06
C GLY A 133 -6.67 16.43 -11.07
N GLU A 134 -7.56 16.97 -10.25
CA GLU A 134 -7.24 17.91 -9.17
C GLU A 134 -7.07 17.25 -7.80
N ASP A 135 -7.30 15.94 -7.70
CA ASP A 135 -7.09 15.17 -6.47
C ASP A 135 -5.61 15.23 -6.05
N PHE A 136 -5.36 15.51 -4.79
CA PHE A 136 -4.01 15.61 -4.23
C PHE A 136 -3.12 14.40 -4.50
N ARG A 137 -3.72 13.21 -4.65
CA ARG A 137 -3.01 11.98 -4.97
C ARG A 137 -2.42 11.99 -6.38
N PHE A 138 -3.09 12.65 -7.34
CA PHE A 138 -2.80 12.52 -8.76
C PHE A 138 -2.33 13.82 -9.43
N LYS A 139 -2.76 14.99 -8.93
CA LYS A 139 -2.54 16.29 -9.61
C LYS A 139 -1.08 16.58 -9.99
N ASN A 140 -0.13 16.09 -9.22
CA ASN A 140 1.28 16.32 -9.49
C ASN A 140 1.89 15.33 -10.48
N TYR A 141 1.27 14.17 -10.69
CA TYR A 141 1.80 13.06 -11.49
C TYR A 141 0.96 12.75 -12.73
N GLY A 142 -0.33 13.08 -12.69
CA GLY A 142 -1.32 12.75 -13.71
C GLY A 142 -2.10 11.48 -13.37
N LEU A 143 -3.18 11.27 -14.13
CA LEU A 143 -4.05 10.12 -13.99
C LEU A 143 -3.49 8.91 -14.74
N ALA A 144 -3.55 7.75 -14.12
CA ALA A 144 -3.32 6.48 -14.79
C ALA A 144 -4.34 6.26 -15.92
N PRO A 145 -4.01 5.52 -16.98
CA PRO A 145 -4.94 5.28 -18.09
C PRO A 145 -6.16 4.48 -17.63
N LYS A 146 -7.33 4.71 -18.24
CA LYS A 146 -8.56 3.96 -17.94
C LYS A 146 -8.41 2.45 -18.08
N SER A 147 -7.51 2.00 -18.94
CA SER A 147 -7.23 0.59 -19.18
C SER A 147 -6.46 -0.11 -18.07
N ALA A 148 -5.76 0.65 -17.19
CA ALA A 148 -4.93 0.08 -16.14
C ALA A 148 -4.75 1.05 -14.97
N ALA A 149 -5.29 0.72 -13.81
CA ALA A 149 -5.21 1.51 -12.58
C ALA A 149 -3.89 1.30 -11.80
N ASP A 150 -2.93 0.58 -12.34
CA ASP A 150 -1.71 0.17 -11.64
C ASP A 150 -1.01 1.37 -10.97
N PHE A 151 -0.76 2.44 -11.71
CA PHE A 151 -0.18 3.67 -11.15
C PHE A 151 -1.13 4.47 -10.28
N ALA A 152 -2.45 4.31 -10.41
CA ALA A 152 -3.40 4.97 -9.52
C ALA A 152 -3.29 4.39 -8.10
N PHE A 153 -3.15 3.07 -7.96
CA PHE A 153 -2.87 2.43 -6.68
C PHE A 153 -1.52 2.86 -6.11
N LEU A 154 -0.48 2.90 -6.94
CA LEU A 154 0.84 3.35 -6.50
C LEU A 154 0.78 4.79 -5.97
N LEU A 155 0.18 5.71 -6.71
CA LEU A 155 0.07 7.11 -6.32
C LEU A 155 -0.82 7.30 -5.08
N HIS A 156 -1.88 6.49 -4.93
CA HIS A 156 -2.69 6.49 -3.72
C HIS A 156 -1.85 6.13 -2.48
N GLY A 157 -1.13 5.02 -2.53
CA GLY A 157 -0.23 4.64 -1.42
C GLY A 157 0.86 5.67 -1.18
N PHE A 158 1.50 6.14 -2.22
CA PHE A 158 2.55 7.16 -2.13
C PHE A 158 2.06 8.46 -1.49
N HIS A 159 0.85 8.90 -1.81
CA HIS A 159 0.27 10.10 -1.19
C HIS A 159 0.14 9.97 0.33
N PHE A 160 -0.23 8.78 0.83
CA PHE A 160 -0.41 8.53 2.27
C PHE A 160 0.86 8.02 2.97
N LEU A 161 1.95 7.81 2.25
CA LEU A 161 3.23 7.43 2.84
C LEU A 161 3.79 8.58 3.66
N SER A 162 4.31 8.31 4.87
CA SER A 162 5.03 9.29 5.68
C SER A 162 6.39 9.59 5.05
N GLN A 163 6.99 10.70 5.44
CA GLN A 163 8.27 11.15 4.88
C GLN A 163 9.40 10.13 5.06
N GLU A 164 9.41 9.45 6.20
CA GLU A 164 10.38 8.40 6.54
C GLU A 164 9.80 6.98 6.30
N GLY A 165 8.65 6.90 5.66
CA GLY A 165 7.94 5.64 5.44
C GLY A 165 8.45 4.87 4.23
N THR A 166 8.22 3.57 4.24
CA THR A 166 8.54 2.66 3.13
C THR A 166 7.29 2.00 2.57
N MET A 167 7.15 2.03 1.26
CA MET A 167 6.09 1.32 0.54
C MET A 167 6.67 0.21 -0.32
N ALA A 168 6.12 -0.99 -0.19
CA ALA A 168 6.38 -2.12 -1.06
C ALA A 168 5.08 -2.56 -1.76
N ILE A 169 5.05 -2.43 -3.08
CA ILE A 169 3.87 -2.70 -3.90
C ILE A 169 4.21 -3.63 -5.05
N ILE A 170 3.34 -4.59 -5.34
CA ILE A 170 3.46 -5.47 -6.51
C ILE A 170 2.66 -4.88 -7.65
N LEU A 171 3.28 -4.80 -8.82
CA LEU A 171 2.66 -4.31 -10.02
C LEU A 171 3.01 -5.23 -11.21
N PRO A 172 2.19 -5.25 -12.27
CA PRO A 172 2.50 -6.02 -13.45
C PRO A 172 3.72 -5.46 -14.18
N HIS A 173 4.49 -6.32 -14.82
CA HIS A 173 5.73 -5.97 -15.53
C HIS A 173 5.55 -4.82 -16.53
N GLY A 174 4.37 -4.70 -17.15
CA GLY A 174 4.05 -3.63 -18.10
C GLY A 174 4.26 -2.21 -17.57
N VAL A 175 4.16 -1.97 -16.25
CA VAL A 175 4.39 -0.64 -15.66
C VAL A 175 5.80 -0.10 -15.91
N LEU A 176 6.76 -0.98 -16.20
CA LEU A 176 8.15 -0.59 -16.45
C LEU A 176 8.40 -0.04 -17.85
N PHE A 177 7.55 -0.36 -18.83
CA PHE A 177 7.80 -0.02 -20.23
C PHE A 177 6.62 0.52 -21.01
N ARG A 178 5.37 0.41 -20.51
CA ARG A 178 4.22 1.00 -21.22
C ARG A 178 4.37 2.52 -21.31
N GLY A 179 4.02 3.05 -22.51
CA GLY A 179 4.11 4.47 -22.83
C GLY A 179 2.91 5.29 -22.36
N GLY A 180 2.80 6.52 -22.90
CA GLY A 180 1.66 7.41 -22.65
C GLY A 180 1.58 7.96 -21.22
N ALA A 181 0.42 7.83 -20.58
CA ALA A 181 0.20 8.34 -19.24
C ALA A 181 1.10 7.64 -18.20
N GLU A 182 1.30 6.33 -18.32
CA GLU A 182 2.16 5.58 -17.41
C GLU A 182 3.63 5.99 -17.52
N GLU A 183 4.12 6.26 -18.72
CA GLU A 183 5.48 6.77 -18.94
C GLU A 183 5.69 8.12 -18.26
N LYS A 184 4.71 9.04 -18.37
CA LYS A 184 4.77 10.37 -17.74
C LYS A 184 4.88 10.25 -16.22
N ILE A 185 4.01 9.42 -15.61
CA ILE A 185 3.99 9.20 -14.16
C ILE A 185 5.31 8.58 -13.71
N ARG A 186 5.73 7.51 -14.36
CA ARG A 186 6.99 6.79 -14.07
C ARG A 186 8.21 7.72 -14.18
N THR A 187 8.30 8.48 -15.25
CA THR A 187 9.40 9.42 -15.49
C THR A 187 9.47 10.46 -14.39
N LYS A 188 8.32 11.00 -13.96
CA LYS A 188 8.30 11.99 -12.89
C LYS A 188 8.69 11.39 -11.54
N LEU A 189 8.15 10.24 -11.19
CA LEU A 189 8.53 9.52 -9.95
C LEU A 189 10.03 9.24 -9.88
N LEU A 190 10.63 8.83 -11.01
CA LEU A 190 12.07 8.59 -11.11
C LEU A 190 12.90 9.87 -10.98
N LYS A 191 12.50 10.94 -11.67
CA LYS A 191 13.18 12.25 -11.59
C LYS A 191 13.12 12.85 -10.19
N ASP A 192 12.02 12.67 -9.50
CA ASP A 192 11.80 13.16 -8.14
C ASP A 192 12.49 12.27 -7.08
N GLY A 193 13.10 11.14 -7.49
CA GLY A 193 13.85 10.24 -6.60
C GLY A 193 13.00 9.41 -5.65
N HIS A 194 11.74 9.13 -6.03
CA HIS A 194 10.79 8.41 -5.16
C HIS A 194 10.81 6.89 -5.34
N ILE A 195 11.48 6.38 -6.36
CA ILE A 195 11.65 4.94 -6.59
C ILE A 195 13.05 4.54 -6.16
N ASP A 196 13.13 3.78 -5.07
CA ASP A 196 14.38 3.28 -4.53
C ASP A 196 14.83 2.01 -5.26
N THR A 197 13.97 1.01 -5.33
CA THR A 197 14.33 -0.31 -5.85
C THR A 197 13.21 -0.91 -6.70
N VAL A 198 13.60 -1.59 -7.77
CA VAL A 198 12.72 -2.43 -8.58
C VAL A 198 13.23 -3.87 -8.52
N ILE A 199 12.38 -4.78 -8.08
CA ILE A 199 12.70 -6.21 -7.95
C ILE A 199 11.90 -6.98 -8.99
N GLY A 200 12.60 -7.62 -9.92
CA GLY A 200 11.97 -8.53 -10.88
C GLY A 200 11.60 -9.85 -10.22
N LEU A 201 10.34 -10.26 -10.35
CA LEU A 201 9.85 -11.54 -9.85
C LEU A 201 9.79 -12.57 -10.99
N PRO A 202 10.03 -13.87 -10.72
CA PRO A 202 9.83 -14.92 -11.70
C PRO A 202 8.40 -14.96 -12.25
N SER A 203 8.25 -15.47 -13.48
CA SER A 203 6.93 -15.73 -14.07
C SER A 203 6.19 -16.84 -13.31
N ASN A 204 4.86 -16.86 -13.44
CA ASN A 204 3.97 -17.90 -12.88
C ASN A 204 3.96 -17.99 -11.34
N LEU A 205 4.11 -16.84 -10.65
CA LEU A 205 3.95 -16.76 -9.19
C LEU A 205 2.52 -16.50 -8.74
N PHE A 206 1.64 -16.08 -9.66
CA PHE A 206 0.24 -15.72 -9.43
C PHE A 206 -0.69 -16.57 -10.28
#